data_346295cf786e233b6b00b0eceb9056fb
#
_entry.id   346295cf786e233b6b00b0eceb9056fb
#
_cell.length_a   1.000
_cell.length_b   1.000
_cell.length_c   1.000
_cell.angle_alpha   90.00
_cell.angle_beta   90.00
_cell.angle_gamma   90.00
#
_symmetry.space_group_name_H-M   'P 1'
#
loop_
_entity.id
_entity.type
_entity.pdbx_description
1 polymer ?
#
loop_
_entity_poly.entity_id
_entity_poly.type
_entity_poly.pdbx_seq_one_letter_code
_entity_poly.pdbx_strand_id
1 'polypeptide(L)'
;MRGLLTVATQVADVVFDADASWRLHPQVAVRPEPFGALLYHFGTRKLSFLKNRTVVEVVNALADHPDARSACRAVGVADADQSPYLHALSVLVSSKMLIPGNDQ
;
A
#
# COMPACT_ATOMS: atom_id res chain seq x y z
N MET A 1 32.66 11.12 11.10
CA MET A 1 32.15 10.51 10.90
C MET A 1 31.60 10.22 10.18
N ARG A 2 31.65 10.38 10.13
CA ARG A 2 31.07 9.87 9.60
C ARG A 2 30.15 9.46 9.21
N GLY A 3 30.04 9.45 9.11
CA GLY A 3 29.17 8.93 8.91
C GLY A 3 28.37 8.96 8.80
N LEU A 4 28.33 9.24 9.07
CA LEU A 4 27.56 9.09 9.08
C LEU A 4 26.59 9.17 8.71
N LEU A 5 26.64 9.47 9.02
CA LEU A 5 25.72 9.53 8.89
C LEU A 5 24.90 9.49 8.10
N THR A 6 24.91 9.83 8.02
CA THR A 6 24.18 9.85 7.10
C THR A 6 23.48 8.80 6.72
N VAL A 7 23.73 8.10 6.78
CA VAL A 7 23.17 7.05 6.57
C VAL A 7 21.89 6.82 6.85
N ALA A 8 21.54 7.15 7.71
CA ALA A 8 20.36 6.84 8.22
C ALA A 8 19.21 7.15 7.45
N THR A 9 19.29 8.06 6.67
CA THR A 9 18.19 8.51 6.04
C THR A 9 17.56 7.59 5.15
N GLN A 10 18.32 6.83 4.52
CA GLN A 10 17.75 6.03 3.52
C GLN A 10 16.96 4.94 4.05
N VAL A 11 17.23 4.55 5.25
CA VAL A 11 16.51 3.43 5.76
C VAL A 11 15.07 3.68 5.96
N ALA A 12 14.66 4.90 5.89
CA ALA A 12 13.27 5.18 6.05
C ALA A 12 12.45 4.79 4.86
N ASP A 13 13.08 4.57 3.73
CA ASP A 13 12.34 4.30 2.52
C ASP A 13 12.09 2.83 2.36
N VAL A 14 10.82 2.47 2.25
CA VAL A 14 10.41 1.11 2.01
C VAL A 14 10.09 0.97 0.54
N VAL A 15 10.64 -0.04 -0.09
CA VAL A 15 10.40 -0.30 -1.50
C VAL A 15 9.28 -1.31 -1.64
N PHE A 16 8.32 -1.02 -2.51
CA PHE A 16 7.22 -1.93 -2.75
C PHE A 16 7.71 -3.18 -3.46
N ASP A 17 7.32 -4.33 -2.93
CA ASP A 17 7.61 -5.63 -3.50
C ASP A 17 6.28 -6.35 -3.65
N ALA A 18 5.89 -6.67 -4.87
CA ALA A 18 4.60 -7.30 -5.13
C ALA A 18 4.51 -8.71 -4.55
N ASP A 19 5.63 -9.33 -4.25
CA ASP A 19 5.66 -10.67 -3.70
C ASP A 19 5.79 -10.66 -2.18
N ALA A 20 5.71 -9.50 -1.56
CA ALA A 20 5.75 -9.36 -0.12
C ALA A 20 4.36 -9.07 0.44
N SER A 21 4.24 -9.21 1.75
CA SER A 21 2.99 -8.95 2.45
C SER A 21 2.87 -7.47 2.78
N TRP A 22 1.68 -6.91 2.65
CA TRP A 22 1.42 -5.49 2.91
C TRP A 22 0.12 -5.33 3.68
N ARG A 23 -0.02 -4.19 4.35
CA ARG A 23 -1.26 -3.85 5.04
C ARG A 23 -1.37 -2.34 5.17
N LEU A 24 -2.57 -1.86 5.44
CA LEU A 24 -2.77 -0.45 5.70
C LEU A 24 -2.05 -0.05 6.99
N HIS A 25 -1.47 1.12 6.97
CA HIS A 25 -0.86 1.68 8.17
C HIS A 25 -1.96 1.82 9.23
N PRO A 26 -1.68 1.50 10.51
CA PRO A 26 -2.73 1.55 11.55
C PRO A 26 -3.33 2.93 11.76
N GLN A 27 -2.66 3.98 11.33
CA GLN A 27 -3.21 5.33 11.43
C GLN A 27 -3.95 5.78 10.18
N VAL A 28 -4.23 4.87 9.25
CA VAL A 28 -4.97 5.20 8.04
C VAL A 28 -6.42 4.77 8.19
N ALA A 29 -7.32 5.71 7.95
CA ALA A 29 -8.75 5.41 7.89
C ALA A 29 -9.18 5.33 6.44
N VAL A 30 -10.07 4.39 6.13
CA VAL A 30 -10.62 4.22 4.79
C VAL A 30 -12.06 4.67 4.81
N ARG A 31 -12.40 5.60 3.94
CA ARG A 31 -13.76 6.10 3.84
C ARG A 31 -14.31 5.78 2.46
N PRO A 32 -15.35 4.97 2.37
CA PRO A 32 -15.96 4.66 1.07
C PRO A 32 -16.56 5.90 0.44
N GLU A 33 -16.40 6.02 -0.87
CA GLU A 33 -16.96 7.14 -1.64
C GLU A 33 -17.54 6.57 -2.92
N PRO A 34 -18.44 7.31 -3.58
CA PRO A 34 -19.00 6.80 -4.85
C PRO A 34 -17.95 6.49 -5.90
N PHE A 35 -16.84 7.22 -5.89
CA PHE A 35 -15.78 7.00 -6.88
C PHE A 35 -14.82 5.87 -6.47
N GLY A 36 -14.87 5.41 -5.23
CA GLY A 36 -13.95 4.42 -4.72
C GLY A 36 -13.75 4.58 -3.22
N ALA A 37 -12.67 5.24 -2.82
CA ALA A 37 -12.42 5.48 -1.40
C ALA A 37 -11.44 6.62 -1.20
N LEU A 38 -11.50 7.18 -0.01
CA LEU A 38 -10.56 8.18 0.45
C LEU A 38 -9.77 7.57 1.60
N LEU A 39 -8.45 7.63 1.54
CA LEU A 39 -7.59 7.21 2.64
C LEU A 39 -7.06 8.45 3.35
N TYR A 40 -7.17 8.47 4.67
CA TYR A 40 -6.65 9.57 5.46
C TYR A 40 -5.65 9.02 6.47
N HIS A 41 -4.44 9.56 6.47
CA HIS A 41 -3.39 9.15 7.40
C HIS A 41 -3.32 10.15 8.54
N PHE A 42 -3.72 9.73 9.74
CA PHE A 42 -3.76 10.62 10.88
C PHE A 42 -2.36 11.09 11.30
N GLY A 43 -1.35 10.28 11.08
CA GLY A 43 0.01 10.64 11.45
C GLY A 43 0.62 11.69 10.54
N THR A 44 0.51 11.50 9.23
CA THR A 44 1.10 12.44 8.27
C THR A 44 0.15 13.55 7.85
N ARG A 45 -1.15 13.38 8.13
CA ARG A 45 -2.21 14.29 7.73
C ARG A 45 -2.43 14.31 6.22
N LYS A 46 -1.99 13.29 5.52
CA LYS A 46 -2.13 13.22 4.07
C LYS A 46 -3.35 12.45 3.67
N LEU A 47 -3.85 12.76 2.48
CA LEU A 47 -4.98 12.09 1.88
C LEU A 47 -4.57 11.40 0.61
N SER A 48 -5.18 10.27 0.31
CA SER A 48 -5.02 9.59 -0.97
C SER A 48 -6.40 9.20 -1.49
N PHE A 49 -6.61 9.41 -2.78
CA PHE A 49 -7.89 9.05 -3.39
C PHE A 49 -7.72 7.78 -4.20
N LEU A 50 -8.53 6.78 -3.91
CA LEU A 50 -8.58 5.56 -4.71
C LEU A 50 -9.79 5.67 -5.62
N LYS A 51 -9.55 5.95 -6.90
CA LYS A 51 -10.62 6.26 -7.84
C LYS A 51 -11.10 5.07 -8.64
N ASN A 52 -10.95 3.89 -8.09
CA ASN A 52 -11.31 2.66 -8.75
C ASN A 52 -11.71 1.66 -7.68
N ARG A 53 -12.89 1.07 -7.83
CA ARG A 53 -13.39 0.15 -6.81
C ARG A 53 -12.52 -1.09 -6.68
N THR A 54 -11.95 -1.56 -7.78
CA THR A 54 -11.09 -2.73 -7.73
C THR A 54 -9.84 -2.46 -6.91
N VAL A 55 -9.25 -1.27 -7.04
CA VAL A 55 -8.10 -0.89 -6.22
C VAL A 55 -8.48 -0.90 -4.74
N VAL A 56 -9.68 -0.41 -4.41
CA VAL A 56 -10.15 -0.44 -3.03
C VAL A 56 -10.24 -1.88 -2.53
N GLU A 57 -10.78 -2.77 -3.35
CA GLU A 57 -10.90 -4.18 -2.98
C GLU A 57 -9.54 -4.82 -2.78
N VAL A 58 -8.57 -4.49 -3.63
CA VAL A 58 -7.21 -5.01 -3.47
C VAL A 58 -6.62 -4.53 -2.15
N VAL A 59 -6.74 -3.24 -1.87
CA VAL A 59 -6.20 -2.68 -0.63
C VAL A 59 -6.83 -3.35 0.59
N ASN A 60 -8.14 -3.55 0.56
CA ASN A 60 -8.83 -4.19 1.67
C ASN A 60 -8.47 -5.68 1.80
N ALA A 61 -8.04 -6.30 0.73
CA ALA A 61 -7.70 -7.73 0.75
C ALA A 61 -6.26 -7.98 1.17
N LEU A 62 -5.41 -6.97 1.18
CA LEU A 62 -3.98 -7.17 1.43
C LEU A 62 -3.69 -7.88 2.74
N ALA A 63 -4.42 -7.55 3.79
CA ALA A 63 -4.15 -8.12 5.11
C ALA A 63 -4.45 -9.61 5.18
N ASP A 64 -5.29 -10.11 4.28
CA ASP A 64 -5.73 -11.50 4.30
C ASP A 64 -4.95 -12.40 3.36
N HIS A 65 -3.94 -11.86 2.69
CA HIS A 65 -3.19 -12.64 1.71
C HIS A 65 -1.69 -12.49 1.94
N PRO A 66 -0.90 -13.50 1.54
CA PRO A 66 0.54 -13.49 1.82
C PRO A 66 1.33 -12.47 1.01
N ASP A 67 0.75 -11.99 -0.10
CA ASP A 67 1.45 -11.01 -0.91
C ASP A 67 0.45 -10.21 -1.74
N ALA A 68 0.94 -9.14 -2.36
CA ALA A 68 0.08 -8.25 -3.13
C ALA A 68 -0.50 -8.93 -4.36
N ARG A 69 0.25 -9.79 -5.00
CA ARG A 69 -0.25 -10.49 -6.19
C ARG A 69 -1.42 -11.39 -5.85
N SER A 70 -1.33 -12.09 -4.71
CA SER A 70 -2.43 -12.94 -4.27
C SER A 70 -3.67 -12.12 -3.96
N ALA A 71 -3.50 -10.96 -3.35
CA ALA A 71 -4.63 -10.08 -3.09
C ALA A 71 -5.29 -9.63 -4.38
N CYS A 72 -4.50 -9.30 -5.40
CA CYS A 72 -5.06 -8.94 -6.71
C CYS A 72 -5.87 -10.11 -7.30
N ARG A 73 -5.32 -11.31 -7.25
CA ARG A 73 -6.04 -12.48 -7.79
C ARG A 73 -7.34 -12.73 -7.03
N ALA A 74 -7.30 -12.54 -5.72
CA ALA A 74 -8.47 -12.81 -4.89
C ALA A 74 -9.64 -11.91 -5.25
N VAL A 75 -9.37 -10.70 -5.73
CA VAL A 75 -10.46 -9.81 -6.12
C VAL A 75 -10.72 -9.85 -7.62
N GLY A 76 -10.16 -10.82 -8.32
CA GLY A 76 -10.51 -11.03 -9.72
C GLY A 76 -9.59 -10.38 -10.74
N VAL A 77 -8.43 -9.88 -10.32
CA VAL A 77 -7.49 -9.28 -11.26
C VAL A 77 -6.53 -10.36 -11.76
N ALA A 78 -6.60 -10.68 -13.04
CA ALA A 78 -5.73 -11.68 -13.63
C ALA A 78 -4.28 -11.19 -13.63
N ASP A 79 -3.35 -12.15 -13.61
CA ASP A 79 -1.93 -11.81 -13.55
C ASP A 79 -1.50 -10.84 -14.65
N ALA A 80 -2.06 -11.00 -15.84
CA ALA A 80 -1.71 -10.12 -16.95
C ALA A 80 -2.19 -8.69 -16.77
N ASP A 81 -3.15 -8.48 -15.87
CA ASP A 81 -3.77 -7.17 -15.67
C ASP A 81 -3.33 -6.48 -14.39
N GLN A 82 -2.38 -7.06 -13.67
CA GLN A 82 -2.04 -6.54 -12.35
C GLN A 82 -1.20 -5.28 -12.35
N SER A 83 -0.50 -4.99 -13.43
CA SER A 83 0.48 -3.90 -13.45
C SER A 83 -0.06 -2.56 -12.95
N PRO A 84 -1.21 -2.06 -13.42
CA PRO A 84 -1.69 -0.78 -12.91
C PRO A 84 -2.08 -0.83 -11.43
N TYR A 85 -2.57 -1.98 -10.96
CA TYR A 85 -2.92 -2.10 -9.55
C TYR A 85 -1.67 -2.15 -8.68
N LEU A 86 -0.65 -2.88 -9.11
CA LEU A 86 0.61 -2.92 -8.38
C LEU A 86 1.27 -1.55 -8.35
N HIS A 87 1.16 -0.80 -9.45
CA HIS A 87 1.67 0.56 -9.46
C HIS A 87 0.94 1.42 -8.43
N ALA A 88 -0.38 1.31 -8.37
CA ALA A 88 -1.15 2.08 -7.40
C ALA A 88 -0.71 1.73 -5.97
N LEU A 89 -0.47 0.45 -5.70
CA LEU A 89 0.00 0.04 -4.38
C LEU A 89 1.37 0.63 -4.07
N SER A 90 2.25 0.69 -5.07
CA SER A 90 3.58 1.25 -4.86
C SER A 90 3.51 2.73 -4.49
N VAL A 91 2.57 3.46 -5.08
CA VAL A 91 2.35 4.86 -4.72
C VAL A 91 1.89 4.97 -3.27
N LEU A 92 1.00 4.07 -2.85
CA LEU A 92 0.52 4.09 -1.48
C LEU A 92 1.62 3.72 -0.47
N VAL A 93 2.55 2.87 -0.86
CA VAL A 93 3.71 2.58 -0.03
C VAL A 93 4.58 3.83 0.11
N SER A 94 4.82 4.53 -0.99
CA SER A 94 5.61 5.76 -0.96
C SER A 94 4.99 6.83 -0.09
N SER A 95 3.66 6.89 -0.04
CA SER A 95 2.96 7.88 0.77
C SER A 95 2.68 7.39 2.19
N LYS A 96 3.22 6.24 2.55
CA LYS A 96 3.09 5.67 3.90
C LYS A 96 1.68 5.21 4.25
N MET A 97 0.82 5.07 3.25
CA MET A 97 -0.51 4.53 3.48
C MET A 97 -0.46 3.01 3.70
N LEU A 98 0.51 2.35 3.06
CA LEU A 98 0.74 0.91 3.23
C LEU A 98 2.09 0.68 3.86
N ILE A 99 2.18 -0.33 4.70
CA ILE A 99 3.42 -0.75 5.35
C ILE A 99 3.55 -2.26 5.22
N PRO A 100 4.74 -2.81 5.48
CA PRO A 100 4.92 -4.26 5.43
C PRO A 100 3.96 -4.98 6.37
N GLY A 101 3.42 -6.06 5.89
CA GLY A 101 2.37 -6.77 6.62
C GLY A 101 2.88 -7.67 7.71
N ASN A 102 4.06 -8.26 7.51
CA ASN A 102 4.55 -9.13 8.53
C ASN A 102 5.67 -8.43 9.20
N ASP A 103 5.40 -7.78 10.22
CA ASP A 103 6.36 -6.96 10.86
C ASP A 103 6.97 -7.59 12.07
N GLN A 104 6.92 -8.85 12.15
CA GLN A 104 7.44 -9.44 13.28
C GLN A 104 8.86 -9.55 13.35
#